data_01d68c2dae43e45cc742fb0385638de5
#
_entry.id   01d68c2dae43e45cc742fb0385638de5
#
_cell.length_a   1.000
_cell.length_b   1.000
_cell.length_c   1.000
_cell.angle_alpha   90.00
_cell.angle_beta   90.00
_cell.angle_gamma   90.00
#
_symmetry.space_group_name_H-M   'P 1'
#
loop_
_entity.id
_entity.type
_entity.pdbx_description
1 polymer ?
#
loop_
_entity_poly.entity_id
_entity_poly.type
_entity_poly.pdbx_seq_one_letter_code
_entity_poly.pdbx_strand_id
1 'polypeptide(L)'
;FLWLNTNKRSITIDLKKDEGRDLVLELVKHSQILVENFSPGTMDALGLSPAKLLEANPKLIITSLSNYGQTGPYRDYIGNELNLYGMGGSMIGAGNIDHEPLKTAGRMVNYHAGYVAALASALGLYTVEERDELGDHIDVSIFETASHSIDMRLNRLMGYQYTGRLAGRQSQASAVGSGVHPCADGYFLITGGARFIPNIIR
;
A
#
# COMPACT_ATOMS: atom_id res chain seq x y z
N PHE A 1 -3.00 -7.71 16.76
CA PHE A 1 -3.62 -8.88 16.12
C PHE A 1 -5.14 -8.76 16.07
N LEU A 2 -5.83 -8.61 17.20
CA LEU A 2 -7.30 -8.62 17.28
C LEU A 2 -7.96 -7.60 16.36
N TRP A 3 -7.47 -6.37 16.35
CA TRP A 3 -8.04 -5.30 15.52
C TRP A 3 -8.00 -5.59 14.01
N LEU A 4 -6.88 -6.15 13.52
CA LEU A 4 -6.70 -6.47 12.10
C LEU A 4 -7.39 -7.77 11.68
N ASN A 5 -7.81 -8.62 12.62
CA ASN A 5 -8.35 -9.95 12.30
C ASN A 5 -9.80 -10.14 12.80
N THR A 6 -10.50 -9.04 13.08
CA THR A 6 -11.92 -9.08 13.42
C THR A 6 -12.72 -9.76 12.30
N ASN A 7 -13.67 -10.61 12.68
CA ASN A 7 -14.55 -11.38 11.78
C ASN A 7 -13.85 -12.38 10.84
N LYS A 8 -12.58 -12.72 11.09
CA LYS A 8 -11.88 -13.74 10.32
C LYS A 8 -11.99 -15.10 11.00
N ARG A 9 -12.14 -16.15 10.21
CA ARG A 9 -11.96 -17.55 10.64
C ARG A 9 -10.59 -18.01 10.21
N SER A 10 -9.92 -18.78 11.07
CA SER A 10 -8.58 -19.32 10.79
C SER A 10 -8.65 -20.81 10.50
N ILE A 11 -7.90 -21.24 9.50
CA ILE A 11 -7.63 -22.65 9.23
C ILE A 11 -6.13 -22.84 9.01
N THR A 12 -5.64 -24.05 9.19
CA THR A 12 -4.26 -24.42 8.91
C THR A 12 -4.24 -25.44 7.77
N ILE A 13 -3.48 -25.13 6.71
CA ILE A 13 -3.34 -26.00 5.53
C ILE A 13 -1.87 -26.10 5.17
N ASP A 14 -1.37 -27.32 4.97
CA ASP A 14 -0.02 -27.55 4.45
C ASP A 14 -0.02 -27.55 2.92
N LEU A 15 0.31 -26.41 2.32
CA LEU A 15 0.32 -26.21 0.87
C LEU A 15 1.44 -27.00 0.16
N LYS A 16 2.38 -27.61 0.90
CA LYS A 16 3.42 -28.46 0.32
C LYS A 16 2.91 -29.86 -0.01
N LYS A 17 1.77 -30.24 0.56
CA LYS A 17 1.11 -31.53 0.33
C LYS A 17 0.01 -31.40 -0.73
N ASP A 18 -0.21 -32.46 -1.49
CA ASP A 18 -1.26 -32.49 -2.52
C ASP A 18 -2.64 -32.29 -1.89
N GLU A 19 -2.93 -32.97 -0.78
CA GLU A 19 -4.20 -32.88 -0.07
C GLU A 19 -4.49 -31.42 0.40
N GLY A 20 -3.44 -30.69 0.80
CA GLY A 20 -3.57 -29.29 1.21
C GLY A 20 -3.90 -28.40 0.03
N ARG A 21 -3.28 -28.62 -1.14
CA ARG A 21 -3.57 -27.89 -2.37
C ARG A 21 -4.98 -28.19 -2.90
N ASP A 22 -5.38 -29.45 -2.87
CA ASP A 22 -6.73 -29.88 -3.27
C ASP A 22 -7.78 -29.23 -2.38
N LEU A 23 -7.54 -29.13 -1.08
CA LEU A 23 -8.42 -28.42 -0.15
C LEU A 23 -8.54 -26.92 -0.51
N VAL A 24 -7.45 -26.25 -0.88
CA VAL A 24 -7.50 -24.87 -1.35
C VAL A 24 -8.33 -24.73 -2.62
N LEU A 25 -8.14 -25.62 -3.60
CA LEU A 25 -8.93 -25.62 -4.83
C LEU A 25 -10.42 -25.84 -4.55
N GLU A 26 -10.77 -26.69 -3.57
CA GLU A 26 -12.16 -26.86 -3.16
C GLU A 26 -12.74 -25.61 -2.50
N LEU A 27 -11.98 -24.95 -1.62
CA LEU A 27 -12.39 -23.67 -1.01
C LEU A 27 -12.60 -22.57 -2.05
N VAL A 28 -11.74 -22.51 -3.05
CA VAL A 28 -11.79 -21.54 -4.14
C VAL A 28 -13.10 -21.64 -4.94
N LYS A 29 -13.65 -22.83 -5.15
CA LYS A 29 -14.93 -23.01 -5.85
C LYS A 29 -16.11 -22.28 -5.18
N HIS A 30 -15.98 -22.02 -3.87
CA HIS A 30 -17.01 -21.36 -3.05
C HIS A 30 -16.59 -19.95 -2.59
N SER A 31 -15.49 -19.43 -3.11
CA SER A 31 -14.97 -18.12 -2.75
C SER A 31 -15.17 -17.12 -3.89
N GLN A 32 -15.44 -15.86 -3.57
CA GLN A 32 -15.50 -14.78 -4.56
C GLN A 32 -14.12 -14.10 -4.74
N ILE A 33 -13.33 -14.01 -3.66
CA ILE A 33 -12.04 -13.34 -3.66
C ILE A 33 -11.01 -14.22 -2.97
N LEU A 34 -9.84 -14.35 -3.57
CA LEU A 34 -8.64 -14.92 -2.97
C LEU A 34 -7.58 -13.83 -2.87
N VAL A 35 -7.03 -13.61 -1.68
CA VAL A 35 -5.92 -12.66 -1.47
C VAL A 35 -4.70 -13.43 -0.98
N GLU A 36 -3.55 -13.19 -1.61
CA GLU A 36 -2.28 -13.77 -1.20
C GLU A 36 -1.18 -12.69 -1.16
N ASN A 37 -0.15 -12.90 -0.35
CA ASN A 37 0.98 -11.99 -0.22
C ASN A 37 2.32 -12.72 -0.16
N PHE A 38 2.44 -13.82 -0.87
CA PHE A 38 3.70 -14.54 -1.03
C PHE A 38 4.69 -13.77 -1.92
N SER A 39 5.94 -14.19 -1.89
CA SER A 39 6.92 -13.72 -2.88
C SER A 39 6.50 -14.17 -4.29
N PRO A 40 6.75 -13.33 -5.32
CA PRO A 40 6.39 -13.65 -6.70
C PRO A 40 6.88 -15.05 -7.13
N GLY A 41 6.00 -15.78 -7.82
CA GLY A 41 6.26 -17.16 -8.27
C GLY A 41 6.02 -18.25 -7.21
N THR A 42 5.76 -17.90 -5.95
CA THR A 42 5.49 -18.92 -4.92
C THR A 42 4.20 -19.68 -5.18
N MET A 43 3.14 -19.01 -5.58
CA MET A 43 1.87 -19.66 -5.93
C MET A 43 2.03 -20.63 -7.10
N ASP A 44 2.82 -20.25 -8.11
CA ASP A 44 3.15 -21.14 -9.25
C ASP A 44 3.94 -22.36 -8.78
N ALA A 45 4.96 -22.16 -7.94
CA ALA A 45 5.78 -23.23 -7.39
C ALA A 45 4.97 -24.22 -6.52
N LEU A 46 3.91 -23.72 -5.87
CA LEU A 46 2.95 -24.55 -5.12
C LEU A 46 1.91 -25.25 -6.01
N GLY A 47 1.91 -25.00 -7.31
CA GLY A 47 0.90 -25.52 -8.23
C GLY A 47 -0.48 -24.90 -8.05
N LEU A 48 -0.54 -23.69 -7.48
CA LEU A 48 -1.74 -22.86 -7.28
C LEU A 48 -1.65 -21.56 -8.09
N SER A 49 -1.18 -21.65 -9.35
CA SER A 49 -1.07 -20.48 -10.23
C SER A 49 -2.43 -19.79 -10.40
N PRO A 50 -2.46 -18.47 -10.69
CA PRO A 50 -3.71 -17.76 -10.99
C PRO A 50 -4.53 -18.44 -12.08
N ALA A 51 -3.89 -18.98 -13.13
CA ALA A 51 -4.57 -19.71 -14.18
C ALA A 51 -5.31 -20.94 -13.65
N LYS A 52 -4.66 -21.74 -12.80
CA LYS A 52 -5.27 -22.94 -12.22
C LYS A 52 -6.39 -22.61 -11.24
N LEU A 53 -6.27 -21.51 -10.50
CA LEU A 53 -7.32 -21.04 -9.61
C LEU A 53 -8.55 -20.56 -10.39
N LEU A 54 -8.35 -19.85 -11.51
CA LEU A 54 -9.42 -19.42 -12.43
C LEU A 54 -10.05 -20.59 -13.18
N GLU A 55 -9.30 -21.66 -13.49
CA GLU A 55 -9.85 -22.91 -14.00
C GLU A 55 -10.80 -23.55 -13.01
N ALA A 56 -10.46 -23.55 -11.71
CA ALA A 56 -11.30 -24.09 -10.65
C ALA A 56 -12.55 -23.22 -10.36
N ASN A 57 -12.41 -21.89 -10.47
CA ASN A 57 -13.50 -20.94 -10.34
C ASN A 57 -13.33 -19.76 -11.32
N PRO A 58 -14.00 -19.81 -12.49
CA PRO A 58 -13.87 -18.77 -13.51
C PRO A 58 -14.37 -17.37 -13.10
N LYS A 59 -15.06 -17.24 -11.98
CA LYS A 59 -15.56 -15.96 -11.44
C LYS A 59 -14.73 -15.46 -10.23
N LEU A 60 -13.62 -16.11 -9.90
CA LEU A 60 -12.76 -15.74 -8.79
C LEU A 60 -11.99 -14.43 -9.07
N ILE A 61 -11.97 -13.53 -8.14
CA ILE A 61 -11.02 -12.41 -8.13
C ILE A 61 -9.80 -12.83 -7.29
N ILE A 62 -8.64 -12.85 -7.92
CA ILE A 62 -7.36 -13.16 -7.26
C ILE A 62 -6.60 -11.85 -7.08
N THR A 63 -6.19 -11.54 -5.85
CA THR A 63 -5.40 -10.33 -5.56
C THR A 63 -4.07 -10.73 -4.93
N SER A 64 -2.99 -10.53 -5.68
CA SER A 64 -1.61 -10.77 -5.21
C SER A 64 -1.01 -9.45 -4.73
N LEU A 65 -0.48 -9.44 -3.49
CA LEU A 65 0.28 -8.33 -2.93
C LEU A 65 1.74 -8.73 -2.81
N SER A 66 2.64 -7.99 -3.45
CA SER A 66 4.07 -8.17 -3.26
C SER A 66 4.80 -6.84 -3.16
N ASN A 67 6.05 -6.86 -2.71
CA ASN A 67 6.81 -5.62 -2.50
C ASN A 67 6.90 -4.77 -3.77
N TYR A 68 7.13 -5.41 -4.92
CA TYR A 68 7.40 -4.73 -6.19
C TYR A 68 6.53 -5.22 -7.34
N GLY A 69 5.48 -5.98 -7.08
CA GLY A 69 4.60 -6.58 -8.08
C GLY A 69 5.10 -7.95 -8.58
N GLN A 70 4.26 -8.60 -9.38
CA GLN A 70 4.53 -9.91 -9.97
C GLN A 70 5.44 -9.83 -11.22
N THR A 71 5.63 -8.63 -11.76
CA THR A 71 6.40 -8.36 -12.99
C THR A 71 7.35 -7.17 -12.82
N GLY A 72 8.16 -6.91 -13.83
CA GLY A 72 9.03 -5.74 -13.86
C GLY A 72 10.43 -5.96 -13.24
N PRO A 73 11.30 -4.94 -13.33
CA PRO A 73 12.73 -5.07 -13.01
C PRO A 73 13.03 -5.25 -11.53
N TYR A 74 12.11 -4.90 -10.64
CA TYR A 74 12.28 -5.00 -9.19
C TYR A 74 11.56 -6.20 -8.58
N ARG A 75 10.89 -7.02 -9.40
CA ARG A 75 10.06 -8.14 -8.96
C ARG A 75 10.72 -9.02 -7.88
N ASP A 76 11.98 -9.36 -8.07
CA ASP A 76 12.72 -10.28 -7.22
C ASP A 76 13.53 -9.57 -6.10
N TYR A 77 13.35 -8.25 -5.95
CA TYR A 77 14.02 -7.51 -4.89
C TYR A 77 13.38 -7.80 -3.53
N ILE A 78 14.25 -7.92 -2.53
CA ILE A 78 13.83 -8.04 -1.13
C ILE A 78 13.64 -6.62 -0.58
N GLY A 79 12.41 -6.32 -0.16
CA GLY A 79 12.06 -5.05 0.44
C GLY A 79 11.40 -5.22 1.81
N ASN A 80 11.47 -4.16 2.59
CA ASN A 80 10.73 -4.01 3.83
C ASN A 80 10.04 -2.64 3.88
N GLU A 81 9.27 -2.38 4.92
CA GLU A 81 8.55 -1.12 5.10
C GLU A 81 9.46 0.12 4.91
N LEU A 82 10.71 0.09 5.39
CA LEU A 82 11.63 1.22 5.27
C LEU A 82 12.09 1.44 3.83
N ASN A 83 12.46 0.35 3.13
CA ASN A 83 12.87 0.42 1.73
C ASN A 83 11.72 0.95 0.85
N LEU A 84 10.53 0.38 1.01
CA LEU A 84 9.33 0.75 0.23
C LEU A 84 8.91 2.20 0.53
N TYR A 85 8.98 2.62 1.79
CA TYR A 85 8.70 3.99 2.21
C TYR A 85 9.69 4.99 1.60
N GLY A 86 10.99 4.66 1.59
CA GLY A 86 12.04 5.48 0.99
C GLY A 86 11.93 5.56 -0.53
N MET A 87 11.86 4.40 -1.20
CA MET A 87 11.75 4.30 -2.65
C MET A 87 10.46 4.91 -3.19
N GLY A 88 9.35 4.79 -2.45
CA GLY A 88 8.07 5.43 -2.77
C GLY A 88 8.08 6.96 -2.62
N GLY A 89 9.21 7.58 -2.22
CA GLY A 89 9.40 9.01 -2.17
C GLY A 89 8.93 9.70 -0.90
N SER A 90 8.38 8.98 0.07
CA SER A 90 7.84 9.55 1.31
C SER A 90 8.88 10.28 2.14
N MET A 91 10.10 9.78 2.16
CA MET A 91 11.18 10.34 2.97
C MET A 91 11.64 11.73 2.51
N ILE A 92 11.43 12.08 1.26
CA ILE A 92 11.89 13.37 0.71
C ILE A 92 11.27 14.58 1.42
N GLY A 93 10.08 14.40 1.98
CA GLY A 93 9.37 15.45 2.69
C GLY A 93 9.29 15.28 4.21
N ALA A 94 9.88 14.22 4.76
CA ALA A 94 9.75 13.88 6.17
C ALA A 94 11.02 14.25 6.96
N GLY A 95 10.87 15.03 8.02
CA GLY A 95 11.96 15.45 8.90
C GLY A 95 12.48 16.86 8.61
N ASN A 96 13.53 17.26 9.35
CA ASN A 96 14.23 18.52 9.17
C ASN A 96 15.28 18.40 8.06
N ILE A 97 15.55 19.50 7.35
CA ILE A 97 16.55 19.54 6.29
C ILE A 97 17.96 19.24 6.79
N ASP A 98 18.26 19.64 8.02
CA ASP A 98 19.58 19.49 8.65
C ASP A 98 19.83 18.10 9.25
N HIS A 99 18.85 17.21 9.17
CA HIS A 99 18.92 15.84 9.70
C HIS A 99 18.57 14.81 8.63
N GLU A 100 18.83 13.54 8.93
CA GLU A 100 18.43 12.43 8.09
C GLU A 100 16.91 12.38 7.91
N PRO A 101 16.42 11.83 6.79
CA PRO A 101 15.01 11.65 6.56
C PRO A 101 14.36 10.75 7.62
N LEU A 102 13.16 11.12 8.05
CA LEU A 102 12.39 10.33 9.01
C LEU A 102 11.39 9.43 8.31
N LYS A 103 11.19 8.24 8.85
CA LYS A 103 10.08 7.36 8.50
C LYS A 103 8.93 7.60 9.48
N THR A 104 7.72 7.71 8.97
CA THR A 104 6.51 7.72 9.80
C THR A 104 6.43 6.44 10.63
N ALA A 105 6.01 6.54 11.87
CA ALA A 105 5.86 5.39 12.76
C ALA A 105 4.86 4.35 12.20
N GLY A 106 5.03 3.09 12.60
CA GLY A 106 4.19 1.98 12.19
C GLY A 106 4.51 1.44 10.79
N ARG A 107 3.53 0.79 10.19
CA ARG A 107 3.61 0.14 8.86
C ARG A 107 2.69 0.82 7.86
N MET A 108 2.88 2.10 7.64
CA MET A 108 1.99 2.94 6.84
C MET A 108 1.88 2.48 5.38
N VAL A 109 3.00 2.07 4.79
CA VAL A 109 3.03 1.60 3.39
C VAL A 109 2.24 0.30 3.24
N ASN A 110 2.43 -0.63 4.18
CA ASN A 110 1.70 -1.90 4.17
C ASN A 110 0.19 -1.71 4.41
N TYR A 111 -0.21 -0.80 5.31
CA TYR A 111 -1.63 -0.48 5.49
C TYR A 111 -2.24 0.15 4.24
N HIS A 112 -1.52 1.05 3.61
CA HIS A 112 -1.96 1.68 2.38
C HIS A 112 -2.12 0.67 1.25
N ALA A 113 -1.14 -0.21 1.05
CA ALA A 113 -1.22 -1.27 0.06
C ALA A 113 -2.39 -2.24 0.32
N GLY A 114 -2.62 -2.61 1.59
CA GLY A 114 -3.77 -3.42 1.98
C GLY A 114 -5.11 -2.74 1.69
N TYR A 115 -5.21 -1.44 1.88
CA TYR A 115 -6.38 -0.64 1.52
C TYR A 115 -6.60 -0.62 -0.01
N VAL A 116 -5.55 -0.38 -0.80
CA VAL A 116 -5.62 -0.39 -2.26
C VAL A 116 -6.03 -1.78 -2.77
N ALA A 117 -5.44 -2.85 -2.21
CA ALA A 117 -5.79 -4.22 -2.56
C ALA A 117 -7.26 -4.55 -2.26
N ALA A 118 -7.77 -4.13 -1.11
CA ALA A 118 -9.17 -4.32 -0.75
C ALA A 118 -10.10 -3.58 -1.71
N LEU A 119 -9.76 -2.34 -2.09
CA LEU A 119 -10.54 -1.57 -3.06
C LEU A 119 -10.51 -2.23 -4.45
N ALA A 120 -9.33 -2.64 -4.92
CA ALA A 120 -9.19 -3.31 -6.21
C ALA A 120 -9.96 -4.64 -6.25
N SER A 121 -9.88 -5.44 -5.18
CA SER A 121 -10.66 -6.68 -5.05
C SER A 121 -12.17 -6.43 -5.09
N ALA A 122 -12.65 -5.40 -4.39
CA ALA A 122 -14.07 -5.04 -4.36
C ALA A 122 -14.55 -4.55 -5.74
N LEU A 123 -13.73 -3.78 -6.46
CA LEU A 123 -14.05 -3.36 -7.84
C LEU A 123 -14.09 -4.54 -8.81
N GLY A 124 -13.12 -5.47 -8.70
CA GLY A 124 -13.14 -6.70 -9.47
C GLY A 124 -14.40 -7.54 -9.21
N LEU A 125 -14.75 -7.71 -7.94
CA LEU A 125 -15.99 -8.43 -7.58
C LEU A 125 -17.25 -7.74 -8.16
N TYR A 126 -17.30 -6.41 -8.13
CA TYR A 126 -18.38 -5.64 -8.72
C TYR A 126 -18.53 -5.90 -10.24
N THR A 127 -17.41 -6.02 -10.97
CA THR A 127 -17.49 -6.34 -12.42
C THR A 127 -18.02 -7.75 -12.67
N VAL A 128 -17.64 -8.71 -11.85
CA VAL A 128 -18.12 -10.09 -11.93
C VAL A 128 -19.62 -10.18 -11.61
N GLU A 129 -20.09 -9.51 -10.55
CA GLU A 129 -21.47 -9.63 -10.08
C GLU A 129 -22.44 -8.79 -10.90
N GLU A 130 -22.09 -7.54 -11.24
CA GLU A 130 -23.01 -6.60 -11.89
C GLU A 130 -22.93 -6.62 -13.42
N ARG A 131 -21.81 -7.07 -13.99
CA ARG A 131 -21.60 -7.10 -15.45
C ARG A 131 -21.51 -8.50 -16.02
N ASP A 132 -21.63 -9.53 -15.17
CA ASP A 132 -21.49 -10.94 -15.53
C ASP A 132 -20.17 -11.25 -16.27
N GLU A 133 -19.09 -10.55 -15.87
CA GLU A 133 -17.75 -10.77 -16.41
C GLU A 133 -17.08 -11.98 -15.73
N LEU A 134 -16.00 -12.46 -16.33
CA LEU A 134 -15.15 -13.47 -15.71
C LEU A 134 -14.28 -12.83 -14.60
N GLY A 135 -13.82 -13.69 -13.70
CA GLY A 135 -12.82 -13.31 -12.70
C GLY A 135 -11.48 -12.92 -13.33
N ASP A 136 -10.64 -12.29 -12.53
CA ASP A 136 -9.35 -11.77 -13.00
C ASP A 136 -8.28 -11.87 -11.90
N HIS A 137 -7.02 -11.71 -12.31
CA HIS A 137 -5.86 -11.63 -11.43
C HIS A 137 -5.38 -10.19 -11.32
N ILE A 138 -5.48 -9.64 -10.11
CA ILE A 138 -5.08 -8.29 -9.77
C ILE A 138 -3.70 -8.34 -9.09
N ASP A 139 -2.71 -7.71 -9.71
CA ASP A 139 -1.37 -7.54 -9.14
C ASP A 139 -1.24 -6.17 -8.46
N VAL A 140 -0.95 -6.17 -7.15
CA VAL A 140 -0.77 -4.97 -6.35
C VAL A 140 0.66 -4.89 -5.85
N SER A 141 1.43 -3.96 -6.43
CA SER A 141 2.77 -3.62 -5.98
C SER A 141 2.71 -2.63 -4.81
N ILE A 142 3.26 -3.01 -3.67
CA ILE A 142 3.34 -2.14 -2.50
C ILE A 142 4.17 -0.88 -2.82
N PHE A 143 5.25 -1.02 -3.59
CA PHE A 143 6.06 0.10 -4.05
C PHE A 143 5.28 1.09 -4.91
N GLU A 144 4.50 0.60 -5.86
CA GLU A 144 3.67 1.46 -6.72
C GLU A 144 2.60 2.18 -5.90
N THR A 145 1.92 1.48 -4.99
CA THR A 145 0.96 2.13 -4.10
C THR A 145 1.61 3.19 -3.23
N ALA A 146 2.84 2.96 -2.75
CA ALA A 146 3.59 3.94 -1.97
C ALA A 146 3.97 5.18 -2.79
N SER A 147 4.30 5.02 -4.07
CA SER A 147 4.66 6.13 -4.97
C SER A 147 3.46 6.99 -5.39
N HIS A 148 2.27 6.41 -5.41
CA HIS A 148 1.01 7.08 -5.81
C HIS A 148 0.17 7.57 -4.62
N SER A 149 0.72 7.59 -3.42
CA SER A 149 -0.06 7.96 -2.26
C SER A 149 -0.49 9.43 -2.26
N ILE A 150 -1.64 9.68 -1.64
CA ILE A 150 -2.37 10.96 -1.62
C ILE A 150 -1.75 12.04 -0.73
N ASP A 151 -0.59 11.82 -0.13
CA ASP A 151 0.02 12.70 0.85
C ASP A 151 0.85 13.87 0.26
N MET A 152 0.43 14.43 -0.85
CA MET A 152 1.09 15.55 -1.55
C MET A 152 2.40 15.21 -2.27
N ARG A 153 2.85 13.96 -2.28
CA ARG A 153 4.10 13.56 -2.97
C ARG A 153 4.00 13.70 -4.46
N LEU A 154 2.88 13.31 -5.03
CA LEU A 154 2.65 13.48 -6.46
C LEU A 154 2.81 14.95 -6.88
N ASN A 155 2.28 15.90 -6.10
CA ASN A 155 2.42 17.32 -6.37
C ASN A 155 3.90 17.76 -6.35
N ARG A 156 4.73 17.19 -5.49
CA ARG A 156 6.18 17.49 -5.44
C ARG A 156 6.93 16.90 -6.63
N LEU A 157 6.59 15.69 -7.06
CA LEU A 157 7.14 15.06 -8.26
C LEU A 157 6.75 15.84 -9.52
N MET A 158 5.50 16.24 -9.63
CA MET A 158 5.03 17.10 -10.72
C MET A 158 5.75 18.46 -10.69
N GLY A 159 5.87 19.08 -9.52
CA GLY A 159 6.63 20.31 -9.33
C GLY A 159 8.05 20.21 -9.86
N TYR A 160 8.73 19.07 -9.61
CA TYR A 160 10.06 18.81 -10.15
C TYR A 160 10.08 18.73 -11.67
N GLN A 161 9.11 18.03 -12.28
CA GLN A 161 9.02 17.93 -13.74
C GLN A 161 8.93 19.30 -14.43
N TYR A 162 8.22 20.24 -13.83
CA TYR A 162 8.04 21.60 -14.39
C TYR A 162 9.17 22.57 -14.05
N THR A 163 9.81 22.41 -12.90
CA THR A 163 10.77 23.41 -12.37
C THR A 163 12.21 22.94 -12.34
N GLY A 164 12.44 21.61 -12.44
CA GLY A 164 13.74 20.98 -12.21
C GLY A 164 14.23 21.08 -10.75
N ARG A 165 13.38 21.55 -9.83
CA ARG A 165 13.72 21.73 -8.42
C ARG A 165 12.98 20.78 -7.53
N LEU A 166 13.70 19.99 -6.74
CA LEU A 166 13.12 19.17 -5.69
C LEU A 166 12.64 20.04 -4.53
N ALA A 167 11.34 20.03 -4.26
CA ALA A 167 10.81 20.55 -3.00
C ALA A 167 11.16 19.54 -1.88
N GLY A 168 12.32 19.74 -1.27
CA GLY A 168 12.81 18.93 -0.17
C GLY A 168 12.10 19.22 1.16
N ARG A 169 12.67 18.68 2.24
CA ARG A 169 12.28 19.02 3.62
C ARG A 169 12.47 20.52 3.84
N GLN A 170 11.52 21.12 4.53
CA GLN A 170 11.61 22.54 4.86
C GLN A 170 12.43 22.71 6.16
N SER A 171 13.16 23.82 6.28
CA SER A 171 13.69 24.24 7.57
C SER A 171 12.52 24.52 8.54
N GLN A 172 12.78 24.51 9.84
CA GLN A 172 11.76 24.72 10.89
C GLN A 172 10.98 26.04 10.77
N ALA A 173 11.49 27.02 10.05
CA ALA A 173 10.77 28.26 9.77
C ALA A 173 9.68 28.04 8.72
N SER A 174 8.53 27.56 9.14
CA SER A 174 7.37 27.49 8.29
C SER A 174 6.60 28.84 8.29
N ALA A 175 5.76 29.02 7.28
CA ALA A 175 4.93 30.22 7.17
C ALA A 175 4.13 30.47 8.45
N VAL A 176 3.95 31.75 8.80
CA VAL A 176 3.10 32.14 9.94
C VAL A 176 1.74 31.43 9.86
N GLY A 177 1.33 30.76 10.94
CA GLY A 177 0.05 30.05 11.03
C GLY A 177 0.08 28.57 10.62
N SER A 178 1.27 27.99 10.33
CA SER A 178 1.41 26.54 10.14
C SER A 178 2.83 26.07 10.45
N GLY A 179 2.97 24.82 10.88
CA GLY A 179 4.27 24.18 11.14
C GLY A 179 4.63 24.09 12.61
N VAL A 180 5.87 23.67 12.88
CA VAL A 180 6.44 23.51 14.21
C VAL A 180 7.08 24.82 14.65
N HIS A 181 6.69 25.32 15.81
CA HIS A 181 7.20 26.55 16.39
C HIS A 181 7.81 26.28 17.78
N PRO A 182 8.95 26.90 18.13
CA PRO A 182 9.50 26.80 19.48
C PRO A 182 8.59 27.54 20.48
N CYS A 183 8.54 27.00 21.69
CA CYS A 183 7.94 27.63 22.85
C CYS A 183 8.89 27.57 24.04
N ALA A 184 8.48 28.08 25.21
CA ALA A 184 9.37 28.23 26.36
C ALA A 184 9.96 26.90 26.88
N ASP A 185 9.23 25.80 26.71
CA ASP A 185 9.55 24.47 27.24
C ASP A 185 9.62 23.37 26.18
N GLY A 186 9.59 23.73 24.88
CA GLY A 186 9.62 22.74 23.81
C GLY A 186 9.16 23.29 22.46
N TYR A 187 8.30 22.55 21.82
CA TYR A 187 7.77 22.89 20.50
C TYR A 187 6.26 22.64 20.47
N PHE A 188 5.54 23.45 19.71
CA PHE A 188 4.14 23.19 19.39
C PHE A 188 3.92 23.18 17.89
N LEU A 189 2.90 22.45 17.45
CA LEU A 189 2.54 22.31 16.05
C LEU A 189 1.24 23.10 15.78
N ILE A 190 1.30 24.02 14.82
CA ILE A 190 0.11 24.64 14.25
C ILE A 190 -0.23 23.94 12.95
N THR A 191 -1.41 23.35 12.88
CA THR A 191 -1.97 22.79 11.65
C THR A 191 -3.09 23.69 11.15
N GLY A 192 -2.76 24.55 10.21
CA GLY A 192 -3.73 25.45 9.59
C GLY A 192 -3.09 26.18 8.42
N GLY A 193 -3.85 26.75 7.55
CA GLY A 193 -3.34 27.63 6.50
C GLY A 193 -3.47 29.10 6.93
N ALA A 194 -2.87 30.00 6.18
CA ALA A 194 -2.94 31.45 6.38
C ALA A 194 -4.38 31.98 6.56
N ARG A 195 -5.37 31.28 6.03
CA ARG A 195 -6.80 31.59 6.18
C ARG A 195 -7.30 31.56 7.65
N PHE A 196 -6.60 30.87 8.53
CA PHE A 196 -6.97 30.77 9.95
C PHE A 196 -6.27 31.80 10.85
N ILE A 197 -5.27 32.53 10.33
CA ILE A 197 -4.53 33.55 11.09
C ILE A 197 -5.47 34.58 11.74
N PRO A 198 -6.51 35.11 11.07
CA PRO A 198 -7.42 36.08 11.69
C PRO A 198 -8.16 35.54 12.93
N ASN A 199 -8.30 34.21 13.04
CA ASN A 199 -8.94 33.55 14.18
C ASN A 199 -7.96 33.25 15.33
N ILE A 200 -6.66 33.22 15.04
CA ILE A 200 -5.59 32.96 16.01
C ILE A 200 -5.17 34.26 16.73
N ILE A 201 -5.31 35.41 16.06
CA ILE A 201 -4.87 36.73 16.56
C ILE A 201 -6.01 37.44 17.32
N ARG A 202 -7.22 36.94 17.31
CA ARG A 202 -8.33 37.43 18.13
C ARG A 202 -8.29 36.89 19.55
#